data_6fbdc69abce0f741963a912aae479585
#
_entry.id   6fbdc69abce0f741963a912aae479585
#
_cell.length_a   1.000
_cell.length_b   1.000
_cell.length_c   1.000
_cell.angle_alpha   90.00
_cell.angle_beta   90.00
_cell.angle_gamma   90.00
#
_symmetry.space_group_name_H-M   'P 1'
#
loop_
_entity.id
_entity.type
_entity.pdbx_description
1 polymer ?
#
loop_
_entity_poly.entity_id
_entity_poly.type
_entity_poly.pdbx_seq_one_letter_code
_entity_poly.pdbx_strand_id
1 'polypeptide(L)'
;MNPLQHRIRAAGLLVREQSILLVRHEVDGDIYWIPPGGGFESQSDRSTRDTVKREYREETGLEVEVGPLVYVREFAEPLAGRFHMELFYRIDAWRGELSLDNLIGLGGDEHDIREVAWVARDDLTRLPSFYPAELLDDVWDRLAAPIPPIRHLGLQV
;
A
#
# COMPACT_ATOMS: atom_id res chain seq x y z
N MET A 1 -12.59 27.81 7.46
CA MET A 1 -12.09 26.49 6.99
C MET A 1 -11.08 25.97 7.99
N ASN A 2 -11.28 24.79 8.50
CA ASN A 2 -10.30 24.18 9.38
C ASN A 2 -9.10 23.67 8.58
N PRO A 3 -7.87 23.78 9.10
CA PRO A 3 -6.71 23.23 8.44
C PRO A 3 -6.85 21.70 8.32
N LEU A 4 -6.32 21.14 7.23
CA LEU A 4 -6.30 19.70 7.05
C LEU A 4 -5.31 19.05 8.01
N GLN A 5 -5.70 17.92 8.58
CA GLN A 5 -4.78 17.10 9.35
C GLN A 5 -3.81 16.40 8.42
N HIS A 6 -2.53 16.55 8.66
CA HIS A 6 -1.51 15.89 7.85
C HIS A 6 -1.32 14.44 8.30
N ARG A 7 -1.27 13.53 7.34
CA ARG A 7 -0.99 12.12 7.60
C ARG A 7 0.13 11.62 6.68
N ILE A 8 1.01 10.83 7.26
CA ILE A 8 2.02 10.09 6.51
C ILE A 8 1.55 8.65 6.42
N ARG A 9 1.56 8.11 5.20
CA ARG A 9 1.24 6.72 4.92
C ARG A 9 2.44 6.06 4.25
N ALA A 10 2.56 4.76 4.43
CA ALA A 10 3.58 3.97 3.75
C ALA A 10 3.02 2.64 3.30
N ALA A 11 3.40 2.23 2.10
CA ALA A 11 2.97 0.98 1.49
C ALA A 11 4.16 0.24 0.89
N GLY A 12 4.01 -1.05 0.70
CA GLY A 12 5.02 -1.91 0.10
C GLY A 12 4.58 -2.48 -1.24
N LEU A 13 5.50 -2.52 -2.18
CA LEU A 13 5.31 -3.10 -3.51
C LEU A 13 6.05 -4.43 -3.56
N LEU A 14 5.31 -5.53 -3.52
CA LEU A 14 5.85 -6.88 -3.55
C LEU A 14 5.45 -7.57 -4.85
N VAL A 15 6.44 -7.83 -5.69
CA VAL A 15 6.27 -8.53 -6.96
C VAL A 15 6.90 -9.91 -6.87
N ARG A 16 6.19 -10.91 -7.34
CA ARG A 16 6.65 -12.27 -7.49
C ARG A 16 6.32 -12.74 -8.90
N GLU A 17 7.36 -13.06 -9.69
CA GLU A 17 7.19 -13.42 -11.10
C GLU A 17 6.46 -12.30 -11.84
N GLN A 18 5.29 -12.55 -12.39
CA GLN A 18 4.46 -11.55 -13.09
C GLN A 18 3.21 -11.18 -12.29
N SER A 19 3.30 -11.21 -10.95
CA SER A 19 2.20 -10.87 -10.06
C SER A 19 2.64 -9.88 -8.99
N ILE A 20 1.71 -9.05 -8.55
CA ILE A 20 1.89 -8.09 -7.44
C ILE A 20 0.92 -8.42 -6.32
N LEU A 21 1.37 -8.27 -5.08
CA LEU A 21 0.53 -8.49 -3.91
C LEU A 21 -0.34 -7.26 -3.65
N LEU A 22 -1.64 -7.47 -3.61
CA LEU A 22 -2.62 -6.41 -3.36
C LEU A 22 -3.63 -6.84 -2.30
N VAL A 23 -4.20 -5.86 -1.62
CA VAL A 23 -5.33 -6.04 -0.71
C VAL A 23 -6.58 -5.41 -1.31
N ARG A 24 -7.71 -6.12 -1.17
CA ARG A 24 -9.01 -5.65 -1.62
C ARG A 24 -9.77 -5.06 -0.44
N HIS A 25 -10.12 -3.81 -0.59
CA HIS A 25 -10.96 -3.09 0.35
C HIS A 25 -12.40 -3.04 -0.16
N GLU A 26 -13.32 -3.10 0.77
CA GLU A 26 -14.75 -2.88 0.50
C GLU A 26 -15.28 -1.94 1.59
N VAL A 27 -15.58 -0.72 1.19
CA VAL A 27 -16.01 0.35 2.09
C VAL A 27 -17.27 0.97 1.52
N ASP A 28 -18.38 0.89 2.25
CA ASP A 28 -19.69 1.45 1.83
C ASP A 28 -20.12 1.02 0.42
N GLY A 29 -19.81 -0.22 0.03
CA GLY A 29 -20.12 -0.76 -1.29
C GLY A 29 -19.08 -0.47 -2.37
N ASP A 30 -18.12 0.38 -2.12
CA ASP A 30 -17.01 0.63 -3.04
C ASP A 30 -15.91 -0.42 -2.86
N ILE A 31 -15.48 -1.02 -3.96
CA ILE A 31 -14.42 -2.02 -3.98
C ILE A 31 -13.20 -1.43 -4.66
N TYR A 32 -12.05 -1.51 -3.99
CA TYR A 32 -10.78 -1.08 -4.59
C TYR A 32 -9.62 -1.95 -4.10
N TRP A 33 -8.58 -2.00 -4.94
CA TRP A 33 -7.37 -2.75 -4.69
C TRP A 33 -6.18 -1.81 -4.55
N ILE A 34 -5.37 -2.02 -3.52
CA ILE A 34 -4.17 -1.22 -3.25
C ILE A 34 -3.04 -2.10 -2.74
N PRO A 35 -1.78 -1.66 -2.88
CA PRO A 35 -0.67 -2.31 -2.19
C PRO A 35 -0.87 -2.27 -0.67
N PRO A 36 -0.45 -3.31 0.06
CA PRO A 36 -0.53 -3.30 1.52
C PRO A 36 0.19 -2.10 2.12
N GLY A 37 -0.46 -1.41 3.05
CA GLY A 37 0.08 -0.22 3.68
C GLY A 37 -0.93 0.50 4.55
N GLY A 38 -0.48 1.56 5.20
CA GLY A 38 -1.33 2.36 6.07
C GLY A 38 -0.61 3.56 6.68
N GLY A 39 -1.21 4.13 7.70
CA GLY A 39 -0.70 5.32 8.39
C GLY A 39 0.47 5.03 9.32
N PHE A 40 1.44 5.93 9.32
CA PHE A 40 2.50 5.94 10.32
C PHE A 40 1.89 6.15 11.71
N GLU A 41 2.29 5.31 12.66
CA GLU A 41 1.85 5.36 14.06
C GLU A 41 3.07 5.55 14.97
N SER A 42 3.24 6.75 15.52
CA SER A 42 4.42 7.10 16.31
C SER A 42 4.60 6.26 17.59
N GLN A 43 3.55 5.60 18.04
CA GLN A 43 3.62 4.74 19.23
C GLN A 43 4.26 3.38 18.93
N SER A 44 4.17 2.90 17.70
CA SER A 44 4.66 1.58 17.29
C SER A 44 5.76 1.62 16.23
N ASP A 45 5.78 2.67 15.42
CA ASP A 45 6.68 2.79 14.28
C ASP A 45 7.80 3.80 14.57
N ARG A 46 9.05 3.44 14.34
CA ARG A 46 10.18 4.36 14.42
C ARG A 46 10.41 5.10 13.10
N SER A 47 9.97 4.49 12.00
CA SER A 47 10.11 5.03 10.66
C SER A 47 8.98 4.52 9.77
N THR A 48 8.85 5.10 8.58
CA THR A 48 7.86 4.62 7.59
C THR A 48 8.18 3.21 7.09
N ARG A 49 9.42 2.74 7.19
CA ARG A 49 9.78 1.34 6.93
C ARG A 49 9.15 0.40 7.95
N ASP A 50 9.13 0.80 9.21
CA ASP A 50 8.44 0.03 10.26
C ASP A 50 6.93 -0.02 10.01
N THR A 51 6.35 1.09 9.51
CA THR A 51 4.95 1.13 9.09
C THR A 51 4.67 0.04 8.05
N VAL A 52 5.49 -0.05 7.00
CA VAL A 52 5.33 -1.07 5.96
C VAL A 52 5.40 -2.48 6.54
N LYS A 53 6.38 -2.75 7.40
CA LYS A 53 6.52 -4.07 8.05
C LYS A 53 5.30 -4.43 8.88
N ARG A 54 4.81 -3.48 9.69
CA ARG A 54 3.64 -3.69 10.53
C ARG A 54 2.39 -3.93 9.70
N GLU A 55 2.14 -3.10 8.69
CA GLU A 55 0.98 -3.23 7.81
C GLU A 55 0.99 -4.55 7.03
N TYR A 56 2.16 -4.97 6.53
CA TYR A 56 2.28 -6.28 5.88
C TYR A 56 1.91 -7.43 6.80
N ARG A 57 2.39 -7.39 8.03
CA ARG A 57 2.04 -8.41 9.03
C ARG A 57 0.54 -8.42 9.31
N GLU A 58 -0.05 -7.25 9.51
CA GLU A 58 -1.47 -7.10 9.81
C GLU A 58 -2.36 -7.49 8.64
N GLU A 59 -2.09 -6.97 7.45
CA GLU A 59 -2.97 -7.12 6.30
C GLU A 59 -2.72 -8.36 5.46
N THR A 60 -1.53 -8.95 5.55
CA THR A 60 -1.15 -10.05 4.66
C THR A 60 -0.66 -11.31 5.38
N GLY A 61 -0.27 -11.20 6.66
CA GLY A 61 0.37 -12.28 7.38
C GLY A 61 1.86 -12.46 7.09
N LEU A 62 2.44 -11.64 6.21
CA LEU A 62 3.84 -11.79 5.79
C LEU A 62 4.79 -10.94 6.62
N GLU A 63 5.97 -11.50 6.88
CA GLU A 63 7.13 -10.76 7.36
C GLU A 63 7.97 -10.34 6.16
N VAL A 64 8.33 -9.05 6.07
CA VAL A 64 8.99 -8.51 4.89
C VAL A 64 10.27 -7.74 5.22
N GLU A 65 11.17 -7.70 4.25
CA GLU A 65 12.33 -6.80 4.22
C GLU A 65 12.03 -5.64 3.28
N VAL A 66 12.10 -4.42 3.81
CA VAL A 66 11.77 -3.20 3.08
C VAL A 66 13.01 -2.69 2.36
N GLY A 67 12.93 -2.58 1.06
CA GLY A 67 13.97 -2.07 0.17
C GLY A 67 13.89 -0.56 -0.06
N PRO A 68 14.29 -0.08 -1.24
CA PRO A 68 14.33 1.35 -1.54
C PRO A 68 12.94 1.97 -1.69
N LEU A 69 12.87 3.27 -1.41
CA LEU A 69 11.72 4.10 -1.76
C LEU A 69 11.62 4.22 -3.28
N VAL A 70 10.42 4.02 -3.84
CA VAL A 70 10.21 3.96 -5.30
C VAL A 70 9.27 5.05 -5.79
N TYR A 71 8.18 5.31 -5.06
CA TYR A 71 7.20 6.32 -5.42
C TYR A 71 6.82 7.16 -4.21
N VAL A 72 6.43 8.40 -4.49
CA VAL A 72 5.80 9.31 -3.54
C VAL A 72 4.55 9.89 -4.20
N ARG A 73 3.43 9.89 -3.50
CA ARG A 73 2.23 10.63 -3.94
C ARG A 73 1.66 11.48 -2.82
N GLU A 74 0.90 12.47 -3.21
CA GLU A 74 0.15 13.34 -2.31
C GLU A 74 -1.31 13.30 -2.69
N PHE A 75 -2.21 13.29 -1.71
CA PHE A 75 -3.63 13.40 -1.98
C PHE A 75 -4.38 13.98 -0.80
N ALA A 76 -5.48 14.65 -1.09
CA ALA A 76 -6.33 15.26 -0.08
C ALA A 76 -7.66 14.50 0.01
N GLU A 77 -8.15 14.37 1.23
CA GLU A 77 -9.52 13.94 1.55
C GLU A 77 -10.23 15.10 2.27
N PRO A 78 -10.73 16.11 1.52
CA PRO A 78 -11.27 17.32 2.15
C PRO A 78 -12.46 17.04 3.07
N LEU A 79 -13.33 16.10 2.70
CA LEU A 79 -14.48 15.72 3.52
C LEU A 79 -14.07 15.05 4.84
N ALA A 80 -12.95 14.36 4.86
CA ALA A 80 -12.36 13.77 6.05
C ALA A 80 -11.41 14.73 6.79
N GLY A 81 -11.17 15.92 6.22
CA GLY A 81 -10.27 16.91 6.80
C GLY A 81 -8.81 16.48 6.78
N ARG A 82 -8.36 15.73 5.78
CA ARG A 82 -7.02 15.11 5.75
C ARG A 82 -6.24 15.45 4.49
N PHE A 83 -4.93 15.56 4.67
CA PHE A 83 -3.96 15.59 3.58
C PHE A 83 -2.93 14.48 3.82
N HIS A 84 -2.70 13.66 2.82
CA HIS A 84 -1.82 12.51 2.91
C HIS A 84 -0.58 12.70 2.04
N MET A 85 0.58 12.32 2.60
CA MET A 85 1.78 11.97 1.84
C MET A 85 1.97 10.47 1.98
N GLU A 86 2.05 9.75 0.86
CA GLU A 86 2.24 8.30 0.84
C GLU A 86 3.53 7.90 0.17
N LEU A 87 4.29 7.06 0.85
CA LEU A 87 5.59 6.56 0.44
C LEU A 87 5.45 5.09 0.03
N PHE A 88 5.91 4.74 -1.17
CA PHE A 88 5.88 3.36 -1.66
C PHE A 88 7.29 2.79 -1.71
N TYR A 89 7.51 1.71 -0.96
CA TYR A 89 8.79 1.00 -0.88
C TYR A 89 8.72 -0.30 -1.66
N ARG A 90 9.82 -0.67 -2.33
CA ARG A 90 9.97 -2.02 -2.86
C ARG A 90 10.18 -2.99 -1.69
N ILE A 91 9.55 -4.15 -1.76
CA ILE A 91 9.79 -5.25 -0.83
C ILE A 91 10.86 -6.16 -1.44
N ASP A 92 11.97 -6.34 -0.75
CA ASP A 92 13.12 -7.08 -1.26
C ASP A 92 13.09 -8.57 -0.89
N ALA A 93 12.44 -8.91 0.21
CA ALA A 93 12.27 -10.30 0.64
C ALA A 93 11.01 -10.45 1.50
N TRP A 94 10.48 -11.66 1.55
CA TRP A 94 9.30 -11.96 2.33
C TRP A 94 9.29 -13.42 2.76
N ARG A 95 8.56 -13.72 3.83
CA ARG A 95 8.32 -15.06 4.34
C ARG A 95 6.95 -15.15 4.99
N GLY A 96 6.44 -16.37 5.11
CA GLY A 96 5.14 -16.65 5.69
C GLY A 96 4.11 -17.01 4.63
N GLU A 97 2.86 -17.13 5.07
CA GLU A 97 1.72 -17.46 4.24
C GLU A 97 0.69 -16.35 4.31
N LEU A 98 -0.02 -16.11 3.20
CA LEU A 98 -1.07 -15.11 3.14
C LEU A 98 -2.20 -15.46 4.12
N SER A 99 -2.57 -14.50 4.96
CA SER A 99 -3.64 -14.64 5.94
C SER A 99 -4.17 -13.27 6.35
N LEU A 100 -5.47 -13.20 6.58
CA LEU A 100 -6.13 -12.01 7.17
C LEU A 100 -6.35 -12.15 8.69
N ASP A 101 -5.87 -13.22 9.30
CA ASP A 101 -6.15 -13.52 10.72
C ASP A 101 -5.60 -12.46 11.67
N ASN A 102 -4.51 -11.78 11.29
CA ASN A 102 -3.91 -10.71 12.11
C ASN A 102 -4.72 -9.42 12.16
N LEU A 103 -5.72 -9.27 11.28
CA LEU A 103 -6.65 -8.13 11.31
C LEU A 103 -7.70 -8.26 12.41
N ILE A 104 -7.93 -9.45 12.92
CA ILE A 104 -8.96 -9.70 13.94
C ILE A 104 -8.67 -8.86 15.19
N GLY A 105 -9.61 -8.00 15.55
CA GLY A 105 -9.50 -7.12 16.72
C GLY A 105 -8.82 -5.77 16.47
N LEU A 106 -8.37 -5.48 15.24
CA LEU A 106 -7.69 -4.21 14.91
C LEU A 106 -8.64 -3.07 14.52
N GLY A 107 -9.95 -3.30 14.46
CA GLY A 107 -10.92 -2.24 14.19
C GLY A 107 -11.24 -2.06 12.70
N GLY A 108 -11.07 -0.84 12.15
CA GLY A 108 -11.52 -0.50 10.80
C GLY A 108 -11.08 -1.43 9.69
N ASP A 109 -9.80 -1.75 9.64
CA ASP A 109 -9.25 -2.62 8.59
C ASP A 109 -9.82 -4.05 8.64
N GLU A 110 -10.15 -4.54 9.81
CA GLU A 110 -10.82 -5.84 9.97
C GLU A 110 -12.16 -5.89 9.22
N HIS A 111 -12.86 -4.76 9.14
CA HIS A 111 -14.16 -4.67 8.47
C HIS A 111 -14.03 -4.33 6.98
N ASP A 112 -13.00 -3.59 6.62
CA ASP A 112 -12.83 -3.02 5.28
C ASP A 112 -12.04 -3.94 4.35
N ILE A 113 -11.01 -4.64 4.86
CA ILE A 113 -10.19 -5.55 4.06
C ILE A 113 -10.86 -6.91 3.95
N ARG A 114 -11.09 -7.35 2.70
CA ARG A 114 -11.81 -8.59 2.39
C ARG A 114 -10.94 -9.67 1.78
N GLU A 115 -9.82 -9.30 1.18
CA GLU A 115 -8.97 -10.24 0.46
C GLU A 115 -7.55 -9.72 0.37
N VAL A 116 -6.60 -10.63 0.40
CA VAL A 116 -5.21 -10.40 0.01
C VAL A 116 -4.87 -11.42 -1.07
N ALA A 117 -4.32 -10.94 -2.20
CA ALA A 117 -4.07 -11.82 -3.34
C ALA A 117 -2.87 -11.38 -4.17
N TRP A 118 -2.23 -12.37 -4.79
CA TRP A 118 -1.30 -12.16 -5.88
C TRP A 118 -2.10 -11.92 -7.16
N VAL A 119 -2.01 -10.70 -7.67
CA VAL A 119 -2.74 -10.30 -8.88
C VAL A 119 -1.76 -10.31 -10.05
N ALA A 120 -2.07 -11.10 -11.08
CA ALA A 120 -1.24 -11.18 -12.27
C ALA A 120 -1.22 -9.85 -13.02
N ARG A 121 -0.07 -9.53 -13.62
CA ARG A 121 0.13 -8.30 -14.40
C ARG A 121 -0.99 -8.07 -15.42
N ASP A 122 -1.36 -9.11 -16.15
CA ASP A 122 -2.39 -9.02 -17.19
C ASP A 122 -3.81 -8.82 -16.62
N ASP A 123 -4.02 -9.09 -15.34
CA ASP A 123 -5.31 -8.94 -14.68
C ASP A 123 -5.51 -7.58 -14.02
N LEU A 124 -4.43 -6.79 -13.84
CA LEU A 124 -4.51 -5.49 -13.16
C LEU A 124 -5.49 -4.52 -13.82
N THR A 125 -5.53 -4.49 -15.14
CA THR A 125 -6.43 -3.61 -15.89
C THR A 125 -7.90 -4.04 -15.80
N ARG A 126 -8.17 -5.25 -15.33
CA ARG A 126 -9.51 -5.81 -15.15
C ARG A 126 -10.07 -5.59 -13.76
N LEU A 127 -9.26 -5.10 -12.82
CA LEU A 127 -9.72 -4.80 -11.47
C LEU A 127 -10.74 -3.65 -11.52
N PRO A 128 -11.76 -3.66 -10.64
CA PRO A 128 -12.77 -2.59 -10.60
C PRO A 128 -12.14 -1.23 -10.33
N SER A 129 -11.19 -1.18 -9.40
CA SER A 129 -10.41 0.02 -9.08
C SER A 129 -9.07 -0.40 -8.49
N PHE A 130 -8.00 0.19 -8.99
CA PHE A 130 -6.64 -0.03 -8.52
C PHE A 130 -5.95 1.32 -8.32
N TYR A 131 -5.38 1.52 -7.13
CA TYR A 131 -4.73 2.78 -6.77
C TYR A 131 -3.32 2.57 -6.24
N PRO A 132 -2.39 3.48 -6.53
CA PRO A 132 -2.51 4.53 -7.56
C PRO A 132 -2.39 3.92 -8.97
N ALA A 133 -3.22 4.40 -9.89
CA ALA A 133 -3.26 3.88 -11.27
C ALA A 133 -1.93 4.04 -12.02
N GLU A 134 -1.14 5.03 -11.65
CA GLU A 134 0.17 5.33 -12.23
C GLU A 134 1.19 4.20 -12.03
N LEU A 135 0.97 3.30 -11.06
CA LEU A 135 1.81 2.11 -10.91
C LEU A 135 1.75 1.21 -12.14
N LEU A 136 0.62 1.23 -12.89
CA LEU A 136 0.47 0.47 -14.12
C LEU A 136 1.44 0.91 -15.22
N ASP A 137 1.93 2.15 -15.17
CA ASP A 137 2.80 2.70 -16.22
C ASP A 137 4.17 2.05 -16.21
N ASP A 138 4.80 1.91 -15.04
CA ASP A 138 6.21 1.57 -14.97
C ASP A 138 6.62 0.70 -13.78
N VAL A 139 5.66 0.19 -12.98
CA VAL A 139 6.00 -0.54 -11.75
C VAL A 139 6.92 -1.74 -11.99
N TRP A 140 6.66 -2.48 -13.06
CA TRP A 140 7.44 -3.70 -13.34
C TRP A 140 8.89 -3.39 -13.67
N ASP A 141 9.11 -2.42 -14.55
CA ASP A 141 10.46 -1.99 -14.93
C ASP A 141 11.19 -1.31 -13.77
N ARG A 142 10.47 -0.49 -13.02
CA ARG A 142 11.05 0.24 -11.89
C ARG A 142 11.47 -0.69 -10.77
N LEU A 143 10.65 -1.67 -10.42
CA LEU A 143 10.99 -2.63 -9.36
C LEU A 143 12.08 -3.61 -9.78
N ALA A 144 12.29 -3.84 -11.08
CA ALA A 144 13.37 -4.68 -11.58
C ALA A 144 14.74 -3.98 -11.55
N ALA A 145 14.80 -2.65 -11.47
CA ALA A 145 16.05 -1.91 -11.40
C ALA A 145 16.74 -2.14 -10.05
N PRO A 146 18.09 -2.34 -10.01
CA PRO A 146 18.81 -2.54 -8.75
C PRO A 146 18.62 -1.39 -7.75
N ILE A 147 18.66 -0.16 -8.24
CA ILE A 147 18.38 1.07 -7.47
C ILE A 147 17.42 1.91 -8.31
N PRO A 148 16.09 1.73 -8.12
CA PRO A 148 15.13 2.49 -8.90
C PRO A 148 15.18 3.97 -8.51
N PRO A 149 15.15 4.90 -9.49
CA PRO A 149 14.96 6.31 -9.19
C PRO A 149 13.57 6.53 -8.61
N ILE A 150 13.45 7.45 -7.65
CA ILE A 150 12.17 7.81 -7.03
C ILE A 150 11.32 8.57 -8.05
N ARG A 151 10.06 8.15 -8.22
CA ARG A 151 9.08 8.87 -9.02
C ARG A 151 8.07 9.56 -8.10
N HIS A 152 8.01 10.88 -8.18
CA HIS A 152 6.99 11.67 -7.50
C HIS A 152 5.76 11.77 -8.40
N LEU A 153 4.65 11.19 -7.95
CA LEU A 153 3.40 11.14 -8.70
C LEU A 153 2.59 12.45 -8.61
N GLY A 154 3.06 13.39 -7.78
CA GLY A 154 2.41 14.67 -7.58
C GLY A 154 1.16 14.60 -6.73
N LEU A 155 0.39 15.66 -6.76
CA LEU A 155 -0.89 15.77 -6.06
C LEU A 155 -1.98 15.08 -6.91
N GLN A 156 -2.64 14.15 -6.31
CA GLN A 156 -3.76 13.41 -6.91
C GLN A 156 -5.08 13.97 -6.38
N VAL A 157 -5.99 14.17 -7.25
CA VAL A 157 -7.32 14.72 -6.97
C VAL A 157 -8.42 13.72 -7.29
#